data_e9eacd6f32e6b98b927c7d92fd009afb
#
_entry.id   e9eacd6f32e6b98b927c7d92fd009afb
#
_cell.length_a   1.000
_cell.length_b   1.000
_cell.length_c   1.000
_cell.angle_alpha   90.00
_cell.angle_beta   90.00
_cell.angle_gamma   90.00
#
_symmetry.space_group_name_H-M   'P 1'
#
loop_
_entity.id
_entity.type
_entity.pdbx_description
1 polymer ?
#
loop_
_entity_poly.entity_id
_entity_poly.type
_entity_poly.pdbx_seq_one_letter_code
_entity_poly.pdbx_strand_id
1 'polypeptide(L)'
;MPRCLCTTQSTRLLFASDPDLCCHLNKVVPLEPILAQYDVWINGVRADQGEVRKNFKVEEKAKLGTIRFHPMLDWNSKMIYDYLRENEIPHHPLEDKGYFSIGCEPCTRKWDVNMDERDGRWFGLKKTECGLNTELVVK
;
A
#
# COMPACT_ATOMS: atom_id res chain seq x y z
N MET A 1 7.66 -5.90 -10.79
CA MET A 1 7.63 -4.67 -9.98
C MET A 1 7.64 -3.47 -10.92
N PRO A 2 6.70 -2.53 -10.83
CA PRO A 2 6.78 -1.32 -11.62
C PRO A 2 8.03 -0.56 -11.20
N ARG A 3 8.91 -0.27 -12.15
CA ARG A 3 10.05 0.62 -11.92
C ARG A 3 9.48 2.02 -11.66
N CYS A 4 9.82 2.61 -10.53
CA CYS A 4 9.56 4.04 -10.32
C CYS A 4 10.20 4.80 -11.49
N LEU A 5 9.37 5.40 -12.36
CA LEU A 5 9.81 6.25 -13.45
C LEU A 5 10.25 7.63 -12.91
N CYS A 6 11.29 7.63 -12.08
CA CYS A 6 12.01 8.86 -11.77
C CYS A 6 12.93 9.19 -12.94
N THR A 7 12.42 9.89 -13.93
CA THR A 7 13.08 10.08 -15.24
C THR A 7 14.06 11.23 -15.30
N THR A 8 14.33 11.96 -14.22
CA THR A 8 15.36 13.01 -14.19
C THR A 8 16.45 12.67 -13.16
N GLN A 9 17.70 13.03 -13.44
CA GLN A 9 18.84 12.72 -12.56
C GLN A 9 18.69 13.26 -11.13
N SER A 10 17.96 14.37 -10.94
CA SER A 10 17.71 14.96 -9.62
C SER A 10 16.67 14.21 -8.77
N THR A 11 15.86 13.31 -9.36
CA THR A 11 14.78 12.60 -8.70
C THR A 11 15.11 11.15 -8.33
N ARG A 12 16.30 10.65 -8.69
CA ARG A 12 16.70 9.25 -8.45
C ARG A 12 16.68 8.83 -6.97
N LEU A 13 16.87 9.77 -6.05
CA LEU A 13 16.86 9.52 -4.61
C LEU A 13 15.68 10.18 -3.89
N LEU A 14 14.64 10.60 -4.63
CA LEU A 14 13.47 11.27 -4.06
C LEU A 14 12.80 10.39 -3.00
N PHE A 15 12.77 9.07 -3.18
CA PHE A 15 12.22 8.14 -2.19
C PHE A 15 12.92 8.22 -0.82
N ALA A 16 14.18 8.63 -0.79
CA ALA A 16 14.98 8.76 0.44
C ALA A 16 14.93 10.19 1.01
N SER A 17 14.94 11.22 0.16
CA SER A 17 14.95 12.63 0.57
C SER A 17 13.55 13.16 0.91
N ASP A 18 12.53 12.78 0.14
CA ASP A 18 11.13 13.15 0.34
C ASP A 18 10.22 11.99 -0.10
N PRO A 19 10.00 10.99 0.78
CA PRO A 19 9.19 9.82 0.45
C PRO A 19 7.71 10.14 0.22
N ASP A 20 7.20 11.24 0.76
CA ASP A 20 5.82 11.67 0.56
C ASP A 20 5.64 12.27 -0.83
N LEU A 21 6.51 13.18 -1.25
CA LEU A 21 6.50 13.71 -2.61
C LEU A 21 6.75 12.60 -3.65
N CYS A 22 7.68 11.68 -3.37
CA CYS A 22 7.91 10.53 -4.23
C CYS A 22 6.63 9.69 -4.43
N CYS A 23 5.92 9.42 -3.33
CA CYS A 23 4.67 8.67 -3.37
C CYS A 23 3.56 9.43 -4.12
N HIS A 24 3.46 10.73 -3.88
CA HIS A 24 2.52 11.62 -4.57
C HIS A 24 2.72 11.57 -6.10
N LEU A 25 3.92 11.86 -6.55
CA LEU A 25 4.22 11.94 -7.99
C LEU A 25 4.11 10.58 -8.72
N ASN A 26 4.46 9.48 -8.05
CA ASN A 26 4.54 8.17 -8.71
C ASN A 26 3.31 7.29 -8.48
N LYS A 27 2.39 7.64 -7.58
CA LYS A 27 1.21 6.85 -7.26
C LYS A 27 -0.08 7.64 -7.26
N VAL A 28 -0.12 8.78 -6.54
CA VAL A 28 -1.35 9.57 -6.39
C VAL A 28 -1.70 10.23 -7.70
N VAL A 29 -0.81 11.06 -8.23
CA VAL A 29 -1.03 11.79 -9.49
C VAL A 29 -1.40 10.88 -10.68
N PRO A 30 -0.71 9.75 -10.92
CA PRO A 30 -1.09 8.87 -12.03
C PRO A 30 -2.42 8.14 -11.82
N LEU A 31 -2.85 7.93 -10.57
CA LEU A 31 -4.07 7.20 -10.26
C LEU A 31 -5.32 8.11 -10.32
N GLU A 32 -5.18 9.40 -9.99
CA GLU A 32 -6.31 10.34 -9.96
C GLU A 32 -7.15 10.36 -11.26
N PRO A 33 -6.58 10.48 -12.47
CA PRO A 33 -7.37 10.48 -13.71
C PRO A 33 -8.03 9.13 -14.01
N ILE A 34 -7.50 8.04 -13.44
CA ILE A 34 -8.10 6.72 -13.55
C ILE A 34 -9.30 6.63 -12.62
N LEU A 35 -9.14 7.01 -11.35
CA LEU A 35 -10.22 6.97 -10.37
C LEU A 35 -11.41 7.86 -10.76
N ALA A 36 -11.15 8.99 -11.40
CA ALA A 36 -12.22 9.86 -11.90
C ALA A 36 -13.16 9.21 -12.95
N GLN A 37 -12.79 8.05 -13.49
CA GLN A 37 -13.56 7.31 -14.47
C GLN A 37 -14.39 6.16 -13.86
N TYR A 38 -14.27 5.91 -12.56
CA TYR A 38 -14.91 4.80 -11.86
C TYR A 38 -15.68 5.26 -10.63
N ASP A 39 -16.84 4.67 -10.40
CA ASP A 39 -17.69 4.96 -9.23
C ASP A 39 -17.15 4.32 -7.96
N VAL A 40 -16.52 3.15 -8.07
CA VAL A 40 -16.03 2.36 -6.93
C VAL A 40 -14.58 1.94 -7.12
N TRP A 41 -13.78 2.15 -6.09
CA TRP A 41 -12.41 1.68 -5.98
C TRP A 41 -12.31 0.61 -4.90
N ILE A 42 -12.25 -0.66 -5.32
CA ILE A 42 -12.07 -1.80 -4.41
C ILE A 42 -10.59 -1.95 -4.06
N ASN A 43 -10.27 -2.13 -2.78
CA ASN A 43 -8.91 -2.42 -2.35
C ASN A 43 -8.85 -3.34 -1.13
N GLY A 44 -7.79 -4.18 -1.09
CA GLY A 44 -7.57 -5.20 -0.08
C GLY A 44 -6.90 -4.66 1.19
N VAL A 45 -7.36 -3.53 1.71
CA VAL A 45 -6.86 -2.96 2.96
C VAL A 45 -7.50 -3.67 4.14
N ARG A 46 -6.70 -3.97 5.17
CA ARG A 46 -7.16 -4.52 6.45
C ARG A 46 -6.85 -3.54 7.58
N ALA A 47 -7.72 -3.49 8.58
CA ALA A 47 -7.56 -2.61 9.74
C ALA A 47 -6.35 -2.99 10.62
N ASP A 48 -6.00 -4.28 10.66
CA ASP A 48 -4.85 -4.79 11.43
C ASP A 48 -3.47 -4.35 10.90
N GLN A 49 -3.42 -3.80 9.69
CA GLN A 49 -2.16 -3.43 9.03
C GLN A 49 -1.55 -2.11 9.49
N GLY A 50 -2.15 -1.36 10.41
CA GLY A 50 -1.58 -0.13 10.97
C GLY A 50 -2.62 0.88 11.42
N GLU A 51 -2.18 1.86 12.21
CA GLU A 51 -3.05 2.84 12.87
C GLU A 51 -3.89 3.68 11.89
N VAL A 52 -3.34 4.06 10.75
CA VAL A 52 -4.10 4.80 9.72
C VAL A 52 -5.29 3.97 9.25
N ARG A 53 -5.09 2.67 9.02
CA ARG A 53 -6.07 1.75 8.45
C ARG A 53 -7.15 1.33 9.43
N LYS A 54 -6.87 1.35 10.73
CA LYS A 54 -7.87 1.10 11.79
C LYS A 54 -9.03 2.10 11.75
N ASN A 55 -8.78 3.30 11.22
CA ASN A 55 -9.79 4.35 11.13
C ASN A 55 -10.62 4.29 9.84
N PHE A 56 -10.33 3.37 8.92
CA PHE A 56 -11.10 3.22 7.68
C PHE A 56 -12.46 2.57 7.95
N LYS A 57 -13.38 2.85 7.05
CA LYS A 57 -14.70 2.20 7.02
C LYS A 57 -14.75 1.24 5.83
N VAL A 58 -15.65 0.25 5.90
CA VAL A 58 -15.90 -0.68 4.79
C VAL A 58 -16.20 0.08 3.50
N GLU A 59 -17.00 1.14 3.62
CA GLU A 59 -17.26 2.09 2.54
C GLU A 59 -16.94 3.51 3.01
N GLU A 60 -16.18 4.24 2.23
CA GLU A 60 -15.84 5.64 2.48
C GLU A 60 -15.68 6.42 1.18
N LYS A 61 -15.98 7.72 1.24
CA LYS A 61 -15.77 8.60 0.09
C LYS A 61 -14.27 8.83 -0.13
N ALA A 62 -13.82 8.60 -1.36
CA ALA A 62 -12.53 9.06 -1.83
C ALA A 62 -12.65 10.47 -2.44
N LYS A 63 -11.52 11.10 -2.70
CA LYS A 63 -11.48 12.29 -3.56
C LYS A 63 -12.05 11.95 -4.94
N LEU A 64 -12.47 12.94 -5.69
CA LEU A 64 -13.02 12.83 -7.05
C LEU A 64 -14.37 12.11 -7.16
N GLY A 65 -15.10 11.94 -6.03
CA GLY A 65 -16.43 11.35 -6.03
C GLY A 65 -16.49 9.82 -6.01
N THR A 66 -15.34 9.15 -6.14
CA THR A 66 -15.23 7.69 -6.08
C THR A 66 -15.53 7.17 -4.66
N ILE A 67 -16.19 6.04 -4.53
CA ILE A 67 -16.36 5.32 -3.27
C ILE A 67 -15.21 4.31 -3.13
N ARG A 68 -14.50 4.36 -2.01
CA ARG A 68 -13.56 3.30 -1.63
C ARG A 68 -14.33 2.19 -0.94
N PHE A 69 -14.10 0.96 -1.37
CA PHE A 69 -14.68 -0.24 -0.77
C PHE A 69 -13.58 -1.18 -0.28
N HIS A 70 -13.63 -1.53 1.01
CA HIS A 70 -12.66 -2.38 1.71
C HIS A 70 -13.34 -3.68 2.16
N PRO A 71 -13.54 -4.67 1.28
CA PRO A 71 -14.32 -5.88 1.59
C PRO A 71 -13.69 -6.78 2.64
N MET A 72 -12.41 -6.61 2.93
CA MET A 72 -11.67 -7.41 3.91
C MET A 72 -11.08 -6.58 5.05
N LEU A 73 -11.73 -5.44 5.37
CA LEU A 73 -11.23 -4.51 6.39
C LEU A 73 -11.09 -5.15 7.77
N ASP A 74 -12.00 -6.04 8.14
CA ASP A 74 -12.06 -6.80 9.41
C ASP A 74 -11.24 -8.09 9.40
N TRP A 75 -10.60 -8.43 8.28
CA TRP A 75 -9.76 -9.62 8.21
C TRP A 75 -8.41 -9.38 8.89
N ASN A 76 -7.80 -10.48 9.36
CA ASN A 76 -6.43 -10.49 9.88
C ASN A 76 -5.51 -11.40 9.05
N SER A 77 -4.21 -11.37 9.32
CA SER A 77 -3.22 -12.15 8.57
C SER A 77 -3.51 -13.66 8.59
N LYS A 78 -4.03 -14.20 9.72
CA LYS A 78 -4.40 -15.61 9.82
C LYS A 78 -5.56 -15.96 8.89
N MET A 79 -6.60 -15.13 8.83
CA MET A 79 -7.75 -15.34 7.94
C MET A 79 -7.33 -15.32 6.47
N ILE A 80 -6.42 -14.40 6.09
CA ILE A 80 -5.85 -14.36 4.73
C ILE A 80 -5.11 -15.67 4.42
N TYR A 81 -4.23 -16.09 5.32
CA TYR A 81 -3.45 -17.33 5.13
C TYR A 81 -4.37 -18.56 4.98
N ASP A 82 -5.35 -18.70 5.86
CA ASP A 82 -6.30 -19.81 5.83
C ASP A 82 -7.10 -19.80 4.52
N TYR A 83 -7.59 -18.63 4.10
CA TYR A 83 -8.34 -18.47 2.85
C TYR A 83 -7.50 -18.83 1.62
N LEU A 84 -6.25 -18.37 1.54
CA LEU A 84 -5.35 -18.68 0.43
C LEU A 84 -5.10 -20.20 0.35
N ARG A 85 -4.88 -20.84 1.49
CA ARG A 85 -4.64 -22.29 1.60
C ARG A 85 -5.89 -23.09 1.22
N GLU A 86 -7.05 -22.74 1.74
CA GLU A 86 -8.31 -23.46 1.51
C GLU A 86 -8.79 -23.36 0.07
N ASN A 87 -8.46 -22.26 -0.62
CA ASN A 87 -8.84 -22.02 -2.01
C ASN A 87 -7.68 -22.28 -2.99
N GLU A 88 -6.57 -22.87 -2.54
CA GLU A 88 -5.39 -23.18 -3.35
C GLU A 88 -4.85 -21.97 -4.16
N ILE A 89 -4.97 -20.76 -3.59
CA ILE A 89 -4.48 -19.53 -4.23
C ILE A 89 -2.97 -19.43 -4.03
N PRO A 90 -2.18 -19.25 -5.09
CA PRO A 90 -0.73 -19.19 -4.97
C PRO A 90 -0.26 -17.96 -4.20
N HIS A 91 0.74 -18.15 -3.35
CA HIS A 91 1.41 -17.06 -2.65
C HIS A 91 2.25 -16.21 -3.60
N HIS A 92 2.54 -14.98 -3.18
CA HIS A 92 3.42 -14.11 -3.95
C HIS A 92 4.86 -14.66 -3.94
N PRO A 93 5.54 -14.79 -5.10
CA PRO A 93 6.88 -15.42 -5.18
C PRO A 93 7.97 -14.75 -4.33
N LEU A 94 7.76 -13.53 -3.83
CA LEU A 94 8.69 -12.86 -2.94
C LEU A 94 8.51 -13.25 -1.47
N GLU A 95 7.42 -13.91 -1.09
CA GLU A 95 7.23 -14.42 0.28
C GLU A 95 8.29 -15.46 0.62
N ASP A 96 8.57 -16.39 -0.29
CA ASP A 96 9.64 -17.38 -0.15
C ASP A 96 11.03 -16.76 -0.02
N LYS A 97 11.16 -15.49 -0.44
CA LYS A 97 12.39 -14.70 -0.33
C LYS A 97 12.41 -13.81 0.92
N GLY A 98 11.40 -13.92 1.79
CA GLY A 98 11.29 -13.17 3.05
C GLY A 98 10.70 -11.76 2.91
N TYR A 99 9.87 -11.51 1.90
CA TYR A 99 9.16 -10.23 1.73
C TYR A 99 7.67 -10.41 2.03
N PHE A 100 7.24 -10.16 3.25
CA PHE A 100 5.84 -10.31 3.66
C PHE A 100 4.97 -9.07 3.40
N SER A 101 5.57 -7.89 3.36
CA SER A 101 4.87 -6.65 2.99
C SER A 101 5.57 -5.98 1.83
N ILE A 102 4.93 -6.01 0.66
CA ILE A 102 5.54 -5.60 -0.60
C ILE A 102 4.98 -4.26 -1.07
N GLY A 103 5.84 -3.40 -1.56
CA GLY A 103 5.51 -2.12 -2.20
C GLY A 103 6.52 -1.71 -3.25
N CYS A 104 6.83 -0.41 -3.35
CA CYS A 104 7.89 0.05 -4.24
C CYS A 104 9.23 -0.57 -3.84
N GLU A 105 10.02 -1.00 -4.81
CA GLU A 105 11.33 -1.61 -4.61
C GLU A 105 12.23 -0.83 -3.63
N PRO A 106 12.46 0.50 -3.80
CA PRO A 106 13.33 1.24 -2.90
C PRO A 106 12.76 1.44 -1.48
N CYS A 107 11.46 1.18 -1.28
CA CYS A 107 10.77 1.33 0.00
C CYS A 107 10.41 -0.02 0.64
N THR A 108 10.99 -1.12 0.17
CA THR A 108 10.68 -2.48 0.65
C THR A 108 11.96 -3.22 0.93
N ARG A 109 12.07 -3.82 2.12
CA ARG A 109 13.17 -4.70 2.50
C ARG A 109 12.63 -6.04 3.00
N LYS A 110 13.54 -7.02 3.11
CA LYS A 110 13.23 -8.31 3.70
C LYS A 110 12.82 -8.14 5.16
N TRP A 111 11.90 -8.99 5.59
CA TRP A 111 11.51 -9.12 6.97
C TRP A 111 12.65 -9.76 7.81
N ASP A 112 12.72 -9.36 9.06
CA ASP A 112 13.60 -9.91 10.09
C ASP A 112 12.75 -10.35 11.28
N VAL A 113 13.23 -11.31 12.06
CA VAL A 113 12.51 -11.90 13.21
C VAL A 113 12.11 -10.90 14.31
N ASN A 114 12.72 -9.73 14.32
CA ASN A 114 12.43 -8.65 15.27
C ASN A 114 11.50 -7.57 14.69
N MET A 115 10.90 -7.81 13.53
CA MET A 115 10.05 -6.87 12.83
C MET A 115 8.58 -7.31 12.87
N ASP A 116 7.68 -6.33 12.98
CA ASP A 116 6.28 -6.53 12.64
C ASP A 116 6.09 -6.71 11.13
N GLU A 117 4.94 -7.23 10.70
CA GLU A 117 4.65 -7.59 9.29
C GLU A 117 5.00 -6.45 8.30
N ARG A 118 4.81 -5.20 8.69
CA ARG A 118 5.01 -4.02 7.83
C ARG A 118 6.29 -3.23 8.08
N ASP A 119 7.11 -3.60 9.03
CA ASP A 119 8.35 -2.88 9.37
C ASP A 119 9.38 -2.91 8.24
N GLY A 120 9.25 -3.85 7.33
CA GLY A 120 10.00 -3.87 6.08
C GLY A 120 9.65 -2.73 5.10
N ARG A 121 8.57 -1.94 5.39
CA ARG A 121 8.12 -0.82 4.55
C ARG A 121 8.68 0.50 5.07
N TRP A 122 9.25 1.31 4.16
CA TRP A 122 9.83 2.62 4.48
C TRP A 122 10.84 2.59 5.63
N PHE A 123 11.55 1.48 5.79
CA PHE A 123 12.50 1.28 6.88
C PHE A 123 13.51 2.42 6.99
N GLY A 124 13.63 2.99 8.20
CA GLY A 124 14.49 4.15 8.45
C GLY A 124 13.92 5.50 7.99
N LEU A 125 12.72 5.52 7.43
CA LEU A 125 12.03 6.75 7.00
C LEU A 125 10.89 7.11 7.96
N LYS A 126 10.56 8.40 8.06
CA LYS A 126 9.42 8.89 8.85
C LYS A 126 8.09 8.73 8.10
N LYS A 127 7.85 7.56 7.52
CA LYS A 127 6.65 7.26 6.75
C LYS A 127 6.09 5.92 7.16
N THR A 128 4.78 5.85 7.41
CA THR A 128 4.08 4.64 7.89
C THR A 128 2.99 4.17 6.93
N GLU A 129 2.57 5.03 5.97
CA GLU A 129 1.51 4.67 5.04
C GLU A 129 1.74 5.26 3.64
N CYS A 130 1.13 4.64 2.65
CA CYS A 130 1.17 5.08 1.26
C CYS A 130 0.28 6.30 1.04
N GLY A 131 0.69 7.25 0.19
CA GLY A 131 -0.09 8.42 -0.21
C GLY A 131 -1.49 8.07 -0.75
N LEU A 132 -1.66 6.90 -1.37
CA LEU A 132 -2.97 6.41 -1.79
C LEU A 132 -3.98 6.30 -0.63
N ASN A 133 -3.49 6.02 0.57
CA ASN A 133 -4.30 5.86 1.78
C ASN A 133 -4.35 7.11 2.67
N THR A 134 -3.64 8.17 2.33
CA THR A 134 -3.59 9.40 3.12
C THR A 134 -4.03 10.62 2.33
N GLU A 135 -3.81 10.64 1.02
CA GLU A 135 -4.10 11.79 0.16
C GLU A 135 -5.40 11.64 -0.64
N LEU A 136 -5.75 10.41 -1.04
CA LEU A 136 -6.97 10.12 -1.82
C LEU A 136 -8.20 9.86 -0.95
N VAL A 137 -8.10 9.98 0.36
CA VAL A 137 -9.22 9.92 1.31
C VAL A 137 -9.79 11.31 1.57
N VAL A 138 -11.10 11.40 1.81
CA VAL A 138 -11.75 12.61 2.29
C VAL A 138 -11.62 12.60 3.82
N LYS A 139 -11.06 13.67 4.38
CA LYS A 139 -10.94 13.86 5.84
C LYS A 139 -12.22 14.46 6.38
#